data_42e5d9256c93dad328fe447de4572d86
#
_entry.id   42e5d9256c93dad328fe447de4572d86
#
_cell.length_a   1.000
_cell.length_b   1.000
_cell.length_c   1.000
_cell.angle_alpha   90.00
_cell.angle_beta   90.00
_cell.angle_gamma   90.00
#
_symmetry.space_group_name_H-M   'P 1'
#
loop_
_entity.id
_entity.type
_entity.pdbx_description
1 polymer ?
#
loop_
_entity_poly.entity_id
_entity_poly.type
_entity_poly.pdbx_seq_one_letter_code
_entity_poly.pdbx_strand_id
1 'polypeptide(L)'
;MKKFGMFLATIALVGTLTTACGGSKTSYGTATASGSSSEASATEVASGPTITIANMAFGQPLTVAPGSKINLANNDKMEHSVTSDTAGVFDQDVEGNKEATMTAPSQPGEYPFHCSYHPNMKGTLIVK
;
A
#
# COMPACT_ATOMS: atom_id res chain seq x y z
N MET A 1 7.74 33.32 2.85
CA MET A 1 6.90 33.59 4.03
C MET A 1 5.86 32.49 4.12
N LYS A 2 6.08 31.52 4.99
CA LYS A 2 5.20 30.36 5.17
C LYS A 2 4.16 30.69 6.23
N LYS A 3 2.90 30.69 5.88
CA LYS A 3 1.80 30.89 6.85
C LYS A 3 1.34 29.54 7.38
N PHE A 4 1.66 29.29 8.63
CA PHE A 4 1.12 28.18 9.40
C PHE A 4 -0.34 28.49 9.76
N GLY A 5 -1.27 27.68 9.27
CA GLY A 5 -2.67 27.70 9.69
C GLY A 5 -2.89 26.62 10.76
N MET A 6 -3.06 27.07 11.99
CA MET A 6 -3.35 26.26 13.16
C MET A 6 -4.88 26.13 13.28
N PHE A 7 -5.42 24.95 13.03
CA PHE A 7 -6.83 24.66 13.31
C PHE A 7 -6.96 23.86 14.61
N LEU A 8 -7.51 24.53 15.61
CA LEU A 8 -8.01 23.90 16.84
C LEU A 8 -9.40 23.30 16.54
N ALA A 9 -9.56 22.00 16.69
CA ALA A 9 -10.85 21.34 16.70
C ALA A 9 -11.15 20.85 18.11
N THR A 10 -12.17 21.42 18.71
CA THR A 10 -12.73 21.09 20.01
C THR A 10 -13.53 19.79 19.94
N ILE A 11 -13.23 18.89 20.86
CA ILE A 11 -13.92 17.61 21.07
C ILE A 11 -15.10 17.86 22.03
N ALA A 12 -16.31 17.51 21.61
CA ALA A 12 -17.46 17.40 22.48
C ALA A 12 -17.77 15.91 22.72
N LEU A 13 -17.66 15.53 23.98
CA LEU A 13 -18.02 14.24 24.53
C LEU A 13 -19.51 14.22 24.84
N VAL A 14 -20.27 13.27 24.34
CA VAL A 14 -21.57 12.89 24.89
C VAL A 14 -21.67 11.38 24.96
N GLY A 15 -21.68 10.88 26.18
CA GLY A 15 -21.92 9.49 26.49
C GLY A 15 -23.40 9.20 26.64
N THR A 16 -23.84 8.01 26.25
CA THR A 16 -25.03 7.38 26.81
C THR A 16 -24.83 5.87 26.92
N LEU A 17 -24.85 5.42 28.17
CA LEU A 17 -25.01 4.01 28.52
C LEU A 17 -26.46 3.58 28.22
N THR A 18 -26.65 2.39 27.65
CA THR A 18 -27.85 1.61 27.89
C THR A 18 -27.49 0.14 28.01
N THR A 19 -27.72 -0.34 29.20
CA THR A 19 -27.72 -1.73 29.65
C THR A 19 -29.00 -2.41 29.18
N ALA A 20 -28.93 -3.61 28.61
CA ALA A 20 -30.03 -4.54 28.60
C ALA A 20 -29.52 -5.97 28.61
N CYS A 21 -29.78 -6.63 29.72
CA CYS A 21 -29.71 -8.07 29.94
C CYS A 21 -30.88 -8.80 29.32
N GLY A 22 -30.68 -10.08 29.03
CA GLY A 22 -31.69 -11.11 28.89
C GLY A 22 -31.35 -12.01 27.71
N GLY A 23 -31.06 -13.24 27.85
CA GLY A 23 -31.61 -14.33 28.61
C GLY A 23 -31.77 -15.54 27.70
N SER A 24 -31.01 -16.58 28.03
CA SER A 24 -31.36 -18.02 28.01
C SER A 24 -31.89 -18.75 26.78
N LYS A 25 -31.20 -19.84 26.54
CA LYS A 25 -31.61 -21.27 26.42
C LYS A 25 -31.47 -21.90 25.04
N THR A 26 -30.47 -22.77 24.99
CA THR A 26 -30.54 -24.25 24.81
C THR A 26 -31.15 -24.75 23.50
N SER A 27 -30.35 -25.36 22.66
CA SER A 27 -30.60 -26.73 22.18
C SER A 27 -29.44 -27.29 21.38
N TYR A 28 -29.15 -28.49 21.69
CA TYR A 28 -28.25 -29.48 21.14
C TYR A 28 -28.22 -29.57 19.63
N GLY A 29 -27.02 -29.66 19.09
CA GLY A 29 -26.80 -30.10 17.73
C GLY A 29 -25.36 -30.60 17.60
N THR A 30 -25.19 -31.90 17.83
CA THR A 30 -23.97 -32.64 17.53
C THR A 30 -23.70 -32.58 16.04
N ALA A 31 -22.58 -31.97 15.63
CA ALA A 31 -22.00 -32.24 14.35
C ALA A 31 -20.47 -32.11 14.48
N THR A 32 -19.84 -33.25 14.45
CA THR A 32 -18.42 -33.48 14.28
C THR A 32 -17.99 -32.87 12.94
N ALA A 33 -17.19 -31.83 12.97
CA ALA A 33 -16.41 -31.41 11.83
C ALA A 33 -15.02 -31.06 12.33
N SER A 34 -14.09 -31.98 12.11
CA SER A 34 -12.67 -31.79 12.18
C SER A 34 -12.29 -30.79 11.13
N GLY A 35 -12.12 -29.54 11.53
CA GLY A 35 -11.57 -28.50 10.72
C GLY A 35 -10.25 -28.07 11.34
N SER A 36 -9.15 -28.60 10.85
CA SER A 36 -7.80 -28.13 11.16
C SER A 36 -7.69 -26.70 10.67
N SER A 37 -7.93 -25.73 11.55
CA SER A 37 -7.51 -24.35 11.34
C SER A 37 -6.02 -24.25 11.60
N SER A 38 -5.24 -24.39 10.55
CA SER A 38 -3.91 -23.80 10.54
C SER A 38 -4.10 -22.28 10.55
N GLU A 39 -3.97 -21.68 11.71
CA GLU A 39 -3.67 -20.25 11.81
C GLU A 39 -2.25 -20.05 11.29
N ALA A 40 -2.14 -19.91 9.98
CA ALA A 40 -1.02 -19.20 9.41
C ALA A 40 -1.22 -17.73 9.76
N SER A 41 -0.42 -17.24 10.69
CA SER A 41 -0.19 -15.81 10.87
C SER A 41 0.48 -15.32 9.59
N ALA A 42 -0.32 -15.09 8.58
CA ALA A 42 0.10 -14.37 7.40
C ALA A 42 0.21 -12.92 7.83
N THR A 43 1.44 -12.44 7.99
CA THR A 43 1.75 -11.06 7.68
C THR A 43 1.12 -10.81 6.31
N GLU A 44 0.03 -10.07 6.25
CA GLU A 44 -0.57 -9.63 5.00
C GLU A 44 0.49 -8.78 4.28
N VAL A 45 1.31 -9.43 3.49
CA VAL A 45 1.98 -8.78 2.39
C VAL A 45 0.86 -8.25 1.52
N ALA A 46 0.75 -6.94 1.44
CA ALA A 46 -0.26 -6.25 0.65
C ALA A 46 -0.33 -6.91 -0.73
N SER A 47 -1.40 -7.68 -0.96
CA SER A 47 -1.60 -8.51 -2.16
C SER A 47 -2.00 -7.62 -3.34
N GLY A 48 -1.16 -6.62 -3.66
CA GLY A 48 -1.35 -5.68 -4.74
C GLY A 48 -0.19 -5.70 -5.74
N PRO A 49 -0.34 -5.00 -6.87
CA PRO A 49 0.75 -4.84 -7.81
C PRO A 49 1.97 -4.23 -7.12
N THR A 50 3.13 -4.82 -7.32
CA THR A 50 4.37 -4.44 -6.62
C THR A 50 5.50 -4.19 -7.61
N ILE A 51 6.17 -3.05 -7.48
CA ILE A 51 7.46 -2.79 -8.12
C ILE A 51 8.53 -3.24 -7.13
N THR A 52 9.28 -4.27 -7.49
CA THR A 52 10.41 -4.74 -6.68
C THR A 52 11.69 -4.11 -7.18
N ILE A 53 12.43 -3.48 -6.29
CA ILE A 53 13.73 -2.88 -6.53
C ILE A 53 14.78 -3.81 -5.93
N ALA A 54 15.65 -4.34 -6.75
CA ALA A 54 16.73 -5.21 -6.31
C ALA A 54 17.89 -5.20 -7.30
N ASN A 55 19.11 -5.27 -6.79
CA ASN A 55 20.32 -5.26 -7.61
C ASN A 55 20.41 -4.06 -8.56
N MET A 56 20.01 -2.88 -8.10
CA MET A 56 20.01 -1.64 -8.88
C MET A 56 19.11 -1.71 -10.13
N ALA A 57 17.96 -2.39 -10.02
CA ALA A 57 17.00 -2.56 -11.13
C ALA A 57 15.55 -2.62 -10.61
N PHE A 58 14.60 -2.22 -11.46
CA PHE A 58 13.14 -2.23 -11.18
C PHE A 58 12.41 -3.51 -11.61
N GLY A 59 13.12 -4.50 -12.12
CA GLY A 59 12.49 -5.72 -12.66
C GLY A 59 11.76 -5.50 -13.98
N GLN A 60 10.72 -6.29 -14.22
CA GLN A 60 9.94 -6.24 -15.47
C GLN A 60 8.89 -5.11 -15.45
N PRO A 61 8.45 -4.61 -16.61
CA PRO A 61 7.34 -3.66 -16.68
C PRO A 61 6.10 -4.17 -15.94
N LEU A 62 5.50 -3.28 -15.13
CA LEU A 62 4.31 -3.59 -14.34
C LEU A 62 3.06 -3.04 -15.03
N THR A 63 2.04 -3.89 -15.18
CA THR A 63 0.72 -3.47 -15.68
C THR A 63 -0.28 -3.35 -14.53
N VAL A 64 -0.98 -2.22 -14.48
CA VAL A 64 -1.94 -1.92 -13.41
C VAL A 64 -3.19 -1.22 -13.95
N ALA A 65 -4.28 -1.27 -13.19
CA ALA A 65 -5.46 -0.47 -13.49
C ALA A 65 -5.25 1.02 -13.14
N PRO A 66 -5.94 1.94 -13.83
CA PRO A 66 -5.90 3.36 -13.51
C PRO A 66 -6.23 3.65 -12.04
N GLY A 67 -5.43 4.49 -11.40
CA GLY A 67 -5.65 4.90 -10.01
C GLY A 67 -5.42 3.82 -8.95
N SER A 68 -4.93 2.64 -9.32
CA SER A 68 -4.64 1.58 -8.35
C SER A 68 -3.45 1.92 -7.46
N LYS A 69 -3.44 1.35 -6.25
CA LYS A 69 -2.28 1.43 -5.37
C LYS A 69 -1.22 0.43 -5.81
N ILE A 70 0.02 0.87 -5.82
CA ILE A 70 1.20 0.08 -6.17
C ILE A 70 2.12 0.05 -4.95
N ASN A 71 2.54 -1.13 -4.55
CA ASN A 71 3.56 -1.28 -3.53
C ASN A 71 4.95 -1.16 -4.17
N LEU A 72 5.86 -0.53 -3.47
CA LEU A 72 7.27 -0.40 -3.82
C LEU A 72 8.07 -1.15 -2.77
N ALA A 73 8.78 -2.19 -3.15
CA ALA A 73 9.61 -2.98 -2.24
C ALA A 73 11.08 -2.81 -2.62
N ASN A 74 11.83 -2.08 -1.81
CA ASN A 74 13.26 -1.89 -2.00
C ASN A 74 14.05 -2.92 -1.20
N ASN A 75 14.62 -3.90 -1.90
CA ASN A 75 15.44 -4.95 -1.33
C ASN A 75 16.94 -4.60 -1.31
N ASP A 76 17.31 -3.45 -1.89
CA ASP A 76 18.67 -2.93 -1.82
C ASP A 76 18.87 -2.14 -0.52
N LYS A 77 20.11 -2.01 -0.08
CA LYS A 77 20.47 -1.22 1.12
C LYS A 77 20.47 0.29 0.85
N MET A 78 20.47 0.68 -0.41
CA MET A 78 20.51 2.06 -0.87
C MET A 78 19.11 2.59 -1.09
N GLU A 79 18.95 3.89 -0.90
CA GLU A 79 17.73 4.59 -1.26
C GLU A 79 17.55 4.64 -2.78
N HIS A 80 16.32 4.43 -3.22
CA HIS A 80 15.91 4.54 -4.61
C HIS A 80 14.66 5.40 -4.72
N SER A 81 14.32 5.82 -5.93
CA SER A 81 13.04 6.48 -6.22
C SER A 81 12.36 5.86 -7.43
N VAL A 82 11.05 5.99 -7.50
CA VAL A 82 10.24 5.71 -8.68
C VAL A 82 9.72 7.05 -9.18
N THR A 83 10.45 7.65 -10.11
CA THR A 83 10.22 9.00 -10.61
C THR A 83 9.85 8.96 -12.09
N SER A 84 8.66 9.46 -12.44
CA SER A 84 8.21 9.51 -13.84
C SER A 84 9.13 10.37 -14.69
N ASP A 85 9.43 9.91 -15.91
CA ASP A 85 10.13 10.72 -16.92
C ASP A 85 9.29 11.93 -17.37
N THR A 86 7.97 11.87 -17.17
CA THR A 86 7.08 13.03 -17.35
C THR A 86 6.91 13.74 -16.02
N ALA A 87 7.37 15.00 -15.95
CA ALA A 87 7.35 15.79 -14.75
C ALA A 87 5.94 15.89 -14.12
N GLY A 88 5.86 15.69 -12.80
CA GLY A 88 4.63 15.88 -12.03
C GLY A 88 3.61 14.74 -12.11
N VAL A 89 3.93 13.63 -12.75
CA VAL A 89 3.02 12.48 -12.83
C VAL A 89 3.10 11.63 -11.57
N PHE A 90 4.28 11.18 -11.19
CA PHE A 90 4.56 10.56 -9.89
C PHE A 90 6.04 10.68 -9.54
N ASP A 91 6.31 10.71 -8.24
CA ASP A 91 7.65 10.76 -7.68
C ASP A 91 7.58 10.21 -6.25
N GLN A 92 8.20 9.06 -6.00
CA GLN A 92 8.16 8.39 -4.72
C GLN A 92 9.51 7.82 -4.35
N ASP A 93 10.06 8.30 -3.23
CA ASP A 93 11.28 7.75 -2.63
C ASP A 93 11.00 6.47 -1.83
N VAL A 94 11.96 5.57 -1.83
CA VAL A 94 11.93 4.32 -1.06
C VAL A 94 13.30 4.08 -0.43
N GLU A 95 13.38 4.21 0.88
CA GLU A 95 14.60 3.97 1.65
C GLU A 95 15.09 2.52 1.48
N GLY A 96 16.38 2.31 1.74
CA GLY A 96 16.98 0.98 1.66
C GLY A 96 16.35 -0.02 2.61
N ASN A 97 16.03 -1.22 2.11
CA ASN A 97 15.33 -2.30 2.82
C ASN A 97 13.97 -1.87 3.41
N LYS A 98 13.28 -0.96 2.73
CA LYS A 98 11.96 -0.45 3.12
C LYS A 98 10.95 -0.63 2.00
N GLU A 99 9.70 -0.41 2.38
CA GLU A 99 8.56 -0.41 1.48
C GLU A 99 7.92 0.97 1.47
N ALA A 100 7.34 1.32 0.34
CA ALA A 100 6.52 2.52 0.17
C ALA A 100 5.30 2.19 -0.69
N THR A 101 4.40 3.14 -0.85
CA THR A 101 3.21 2.97 -1.67
C THR A 101 3.02 4.20 -2.56
N MET A 102 2.70 4.00 -3.82
CA MET A 102 2.32 5.06 -4.74
C MET A 102 0.95 4.77 -5.37
N THR A 103 0.36 5.78 -5.99
CA THR A 103 -0.89 5.63 -6.76
C THR A 103 -0.57 5.72 -8.24
N ALA A 104 -1.08 4.77 -9.03
CA ALA A 104 -0.96 4.80 -10.48
C ALA A 104 -1.69 6.02 -11.07
N PRO A 105 -1.22 6.56 -12.20
CA PRO A 105 -1.96 7.57 -12.94
C PRO A 105 -3.38 7.13 -13.28
N SER A 106 -4.31 8.07 -13.32
CA SER A 106 -5.72 7.81 -13.69
C SER A 106 -5.93 7.68 -15.19
N GLN A 107 -4.98 8.14 -15.99
CA GLN A 107 -5.04 8.03 -17.44
C GLN A 107 -4.35 6.76 -17.92
N PRO A 108 -4.98 5.97 -18.80
CA PRO A 108 -4.31 4.85 -19.45
C PRO A 108 -3.12 5.31 -20.29
N GLY A 109 -2.04 4.54 -20.28
CA GLY A 109 -0.83 4.84 -21.04
C GLY A 109 0.39 4.10 -20.54
N GLU A 110 1.50 4.33 -21.20
CA GLU A 110 2.82 3.87 -20.78
C GLU A 110 3.56 5.02 -20.11
N TYR A 111 4.11 4.75 -18.95
CA TYR A 111 4.80 5.73 -18.11
C TYR A 111 6.22 5.24 -17.84
N PRO A 112 7.17 5.65 -18.66
CA PRO A 112 8.59 5.44 -18.35
C PRO A 112 8.96 6.15 -17.07
N PHE A 113 9.80 5.52 -16.27
CA PHE A 113 10.31 6.10 -15.03
C PHE A 113 11.76 5.71 -14.78
N HIS A 114 12.41 6.43 -13.89
CA HIS A 114 13.79 6.21 -13.49
C HIS A 114 13.97 6.38 -11.98
N CYS A 115 15.16 6.07 -11.50
CA CYS A 115 15.59 6.42 -10.15
C CYS A 115 16.35 7.75 -10.20
N SER A 116 15.93 8.74 -9.41
CA SER A 116 16.60 10.05 -9.35
C SER A 116 18.02 9.98 -8.81
N TYR A 117 18.30 9.01 -7.94
CA TYR A 117 19.64 8.77 -7.37
C TYR A 117 20.56 7.99 -8.30
N HIS A 118 20.00 7.20 -9.22
CA HIS A 118 20.72 6.29 -10.10
C HIS A 118 20.15 6.37 -11.53
N PRO A 119 20.58 7.34 -12.36
CA PRO A 119 19.96 7.63 -13.66
C PRO A 119 19.95 6.45 -14.67
N ASN A 120 20.78 5.44 -14.45
CA ASN A 120 20.82 4.24 -15.29
C ASN A 120 19.70 3.23 -14.96
N MET A 121 19.06 3.37 -13.78
CA MET A 121 17.93 2.54 -13.40
C MET A 121 16.65 3.07 -14.03
N LYS A 122 16.09 2.28 -14.95
CA LYS A 122 14.87 2.63 -15.69
C LYS A 122 13.84 1.52 -15.61
N GLY A 123 12.57 1.89 -15.61
CA GLY A 123 11.44 0.99 -15.64
C GLY A 123 10.28 1.55 -16.45
N THR A 124 9.23 0.77 -16.60
CA THR A 124 8.00 1.19 -17.28
C THR A 124 6.78 0.72 -16.48
N LEU A 125 5.86 1.64 -16.23
CA LEU A 125 4.55 1.36 -15.70
C LEU A 125 3.52 1.43 -16.84
N ILE A 126 2.70 0.39 -16.98
CA ILE A 126 1.65 0.32 -18.00
C ILE A 126 0.30 0.42 -17.27
N VAL A 127 -0.49 1.44 -17.61
CA VAL A 127 -1.81 1.68 -17.04
C VAL A 127 -2.86 1.36 -18.10
N LYS A 128 -3.75 0.38 -17.83
CA LYS A 128 -4.81 -0.02 -18.78
C LYS A 128 -6.01 -0.70 -18.10
#